data_869afb25c18257bfd61aaf544ba92b84
#
_entry.id   869afb25c18257bfd61aaf544ba92b84
#
_cell.length_a   1.000
_cell.length_b   1.000
_cell.length_c   1.000
_cell.angle_alpha   90.00
_cell.angle_beta   90.00
_cell.angle_gamma   90.00
#
_symmetry.space_group_name_H-M   'P 1'
#
loop_
_entity.id
_entity.type
_entity.pdbx_description
1 polymer ?
#
loop_
_entity_poly.entity_id
_entity_poly.type
_entity_poly.pdbx_seq_one_letter_code
_entity_poly.pdbx_strand_id
1 'polypeptide(L)'
;MTEADPPAGNRPAGTPHAGASPAAATPAETSPAAATPADARPVGAGWILALTLGVVAVFASWFGPLQILLPAQVDLVSAPGTREGQLALIVGIGAAVSLVATPIWGLISDRIRVRLGTRMPVVYAGTAIGVVGQVVLFTADSGPAMIAGWGLVQLGFNGPFAVLAALIADRVPTAQRGIAGSMFGVGQIVGVIGGTVIAEAVGSGPLGYLVLAVLTPVLLVAIVVADRGRATAKSDGAGPRQPAAGKRAVISVRRFQPTRDYAWAWLLRFLMNLTNAILLLYLYYFLDEVVGATDVAGSVLMVTVITLILSAVCAGATGAASDRLTRRRVFALAGALSTAVGLLLLAAATTIPLVMIAAALLGLGWGLFIGVDMAIITSTLADDTTSGTLLGVANIANSLPQVVAPALAAPLVVSAAGYPALYGVGAAIAVVAALCLIPLRSVR
;
A
#
# COMPACT_ATOMS: atom_id res chain seq x y z
N MET A 1 -69.85 -51.04 -0.39
CA MET A 1 -69.58 -52.40 -0.90
C MET A 1 -68.09 -52.56 -0.76
N THR A 2 -67.69 -53.04 0.37
CA THR A 2 -67.34 -54.47 0.61
C THR A 2 -66.06 -54.79 -0.16
N GLU A 3 -65.00 -55.17 0.36
CA GLU A 3 -64.57 -56.12 1.42
C GLU A 3 -63.12 -56.52 0.94
N ALA A 4 -62.13 -56.91 1.58
CA ALA A 4 -61.81 -57.34 2.92
C ALA A 4 -60.31 -57.77 2.83
N ASP A 5 -59.60 -57.57 3.86
CA ASP A 5 -58.39 -58.33 4.27
C ASP A 5 -58.83 -59.80 4.63
N PRO A 6 -58.03 -60.79 4.75
CA PRO A 6 -56.67 -61.05 5.24
C PRO A 6 -56.01 -62.34 4.62
N PRO A 7 -55.17 -63.22 5.25
CA PRO A 7 -54.39 -63.10 6.47
C PRO A 7 -52.94 -63.63 6.35
N ALA A 8 -52.23 -63.55 7.47
CA ALA A 8 -50.89 -64.03 7.79
C ALA A 8 -50.71 -65.56 7.72
N GLY A 9 -49.49 -66.01 7.42
CA GLY A 9 -49.09 -67.44 7.44
C GLY A 9 -47.60 -67.62 7.63
N ASN A 10 -47.24 -67.89 8.88
CA ASN A 10 -46.26 -68.86 9.42
C ASN A 10 -44.80 -68.93 8.94
N ARG A 11 -43.89 -68.75 9.90
CA ARG A 11 -42.50 -69.20 9.96
C ARG A 11 -42.40 -70.72 9.98
N PRO A 12 -41.21 -71.27 9.55
CA PRO A 12 -40.42 -71.92 10.59
C PRO A 12 -38.91 -71.55 10.55
N ALA A 13 -38.32 -71.80 11.71
CA ALA A 13 -36.92 -71.63 12.09
C ALA A 13 -35.99 -72.67 11.41
N GLY A 14 -34.76 -72.25 11.13
CA GLY A 14 -33.68 -73.11 10.66
C GLY A 14 -32.32 -72.53 11.07
N THR A 15 -31.70 -73.23 11.91
CA THR A 15 -30.40 -73.31 12.61
C THR A 15 -29.16 -72.64 11.97
N PRO A 16 -28.10 -72.38 12.77
CA PRO A 16 -26.99 -71.51 12.48
C PRO A 16 -25.85 -72.21 11.77
N HIS A 17 -25.22 -71.53 10.81
CA HIS A 17 -23.90 -71.93 10.31
C HIS A 17 -22.87 -70.89 10.72
N ALA A 18 -21.86 -71.41 11.36
CA ALA A 18 -20.64 -70.73 11.82
C ALA A 18 -19.75 -70.31 10.65
N GLY A 19 -19.01 -69.22 10.85
CA GLY A 19 -17.71 -68.99 10.23
C GLY A 19 -17.66 -68.05 9.07
N ALA A 20 -17.58 -66.76 9.34
CA ALA A 20 -16.87 -65.83 8.47
C ALA A 20 -16.06 -64.83 9.35
N SER A 21 -14.76 -65.01 9.30
CA SER A 21 -13.74 -64.13 9.90
C SER A 21 -13.95 -62.67 9.50
N PRO A 22 -13.83 -61.70 10.36
CA PRO A 22 -13.88 -60.29 9.96
C PRO A 22 -12.66 -59.98 9.11
N ALA A 23 -12.89 -59.60 7.83
CA ALA A 23 -11.90 -59.01 6.96
C ALA A 23 -11.33 -57.79 7.65
N ALA A 24 -10.01 -57.76 7.83
CA ALA A 24 -9.24 -56.63 8.31
C ALA A 24 -9.59 -55.40 7.53
N ALA A 25 -10.16 -54.40 8.23
CA ALA A 25 -10.33 -53.06 7.68
C ALA A 25 -8.93 -52.48 7.41
N THR A 26 -8.61 -52.32 6.15
CA THR A 26 -7.44 -51.56 5.70
C THR A 26 -7.51 -50.17 6.36
N PRO A 27 -6.45 -49.69 7.04
CA PRO A 27 -6.46 -48.36 7.54
C PRO A 27 -6.61 -47.39 6.35
N ALA A 28 -7.64 -46.56 6.38
CA ALA A 28 -7.76 -45.45 5.44
C ALA A 28 -6.43 -44.68 5.47
N GLU A 29 -5.74 -44.68 4.33
CA GLU A 29 -4.61 -43.79 4.12
C GLU A 29 -5.09 -42.36 4.43
N THR A 30 -4.75 -41.86 5.61
CA THR A 30 -4.85 -40.45 5.95
C THR A 30 -3.96 -39.73 4.94
N SER A 31 -4.60 -39.16 3.92
CA SER A 31 -3.97 -38.21 3.01
C SER A 31 -3.14 -37.22 3.88
N PRO A 32 -1.83 -37.06 3.66
CA PRO A 32 -1.05 -36.17 4.46
C PRO A 32 -1.68 -34.80 4.36
N ALA A 33 -2.32 -34.33 5.43
CA ALA A 33 -2.81 -32.99 5.58
C ALA A 33 -1.67 -32.08 5.16
N ALA A 34 -1.92 -31.22 4.16
CA ALA A 34 -0.94 -30.26 3.67
C ALA A 34 -0.34 -29.57 4.89
N ALA A 35 0.95 -29.80 5.13
CA ALA A 35 1.67 -29.26 6.27
C ALA A 35 1.47 -27.76 6.31
N THR A 36 0.62 -27.30 7.20
CA THR A 36 0.45 -25.90 7.56
C THR A 36 1.84 -25.35 7.87
N PRO A 37 2.21 -24.12 7.49
CA PRO A 37 3.53 -23.57 7.82
C PRO A 37 3.66 -23.27 9.33
N ALA A 38 3.39 -24.24 10.18
CA ALA A 38 3.44 -24.14 11.64
C ALA A 38 4.87 -24.11 12.20
N ASP A 39 5.90 -24.37 11.37
CA ASP A 39 7.29 -24.54 11.83
C ASP A 39 8.21 -23.33 11.59
N ALA A 40 7.68 -22.17 11.22
CA ALA A 40 8.52 -20.99 11.17
C ALA A 40 8.80 -20.50 12.60
N ARG A 41 10.09 -20.54 13.02
CA ARG A 41 10.49 -19.99 14.34
C ARG A 41 10.02 -18.54 14.46
N PRO A 42 9.47 -18.12 15.61
CA PRO A 42 9.07 -16.73 15.85
C PRO A 42 10.17 -15.74 15.48
N VAL A 43 9.78 -14.61 14.89
CA VAL A 43 10.72 -13.51 14.66
C VAL A 43 10.87 -12.71 15.94
N GLY A 44 12.12 -12.39 16.30
CA GLY A 44 12.40 -11.56 17.47
C GLY A 44 12.04 -10.09 17.22
N ALA A 45 11.86 -9.32 18.30
CA ALA A 45 11.57 -7.89 18.22
C ALA A 45 12.62 -7.10 17.40
N GLY A 46 13.91 -7.47 17.53
CA GLY A 46 15.00 -6.86 16.76
C GLY A 46 14.85 -7.04 15.25
N TRP A 47 14.33 -8.16 14.77
CA TRP A 47 14.06 -8.37 13.36
C TRP A 47 12.87 -7.53 12.87
N ILE A 48 11.81 -7.43 13.67
CA ILE A 48 10.65 -6.58 13.37
C ILE A 48 11.09 -5.11 13.32
N LEU A 49 11.91 -4.67 14.30
CA LEU A 49 12.46 -3.31 14.30
C LEU A 49 13.32 -3.06 13.05
N ALA A 50 14.17 -3.99 12.67
CA ALA A 50 14.99 -3.89 11.47
C ALA A 50 14.15 -3.79 10.19
N LEU A 51 13.05 -4.56 10.08
CA LEU A 51 12.08 -4.44 9.01
C LEU A 51 11.45 -3.03 8.99
N THR A 52 11.00 -2.55 10.15
CA THR A 52 10.39 -1.23 10.31
C THR A 52 11.36 -0.13 9.89
N LEU A 53 12.62 -0.17 10.33
CA LEU A 53 13.65 0.79 9.92
C LEU A 53 13.91 0.77 8.41
N GLY A 54 13.89 -0.40 7.78
CA GLY A 54 13.97 -0.51 6.32
C GLY A 54 12.81 0.18 5.61
N VAL A 55 11.58 0.06 6.13
CA VAL A 55 10.41 0.76 5.60
C VAL A 55 10.52 2.27 5.82
N VAL A 56 10.95 2.71 7.01
CA VAL A 56 11.24 4.13 7.31
C VAL A 56 12.21 4.71 6.28
N ALA A 57 13.30 4.00 5.99
CA ALA A 57 14.31 4.44 5.03
C ALA A 57 13.74 4.70 3.64
N VAL A 58 12.95 3.76 3.11
CA VAL A 58 12.35 3.88 1.78
C VAL A 58 11.34 5.01 1.73
N PHE A 59 10.45 5.11 2.72
CA PHE A 59 9.41 6.15 2.75
C PHE A 59 9.99 7.54 2.97
N ALA A 60 11.03 7.69 3.79
CA ALA A 60 11.73 8.96 3.94
C ALA A 60 12.35 9.41 2.61
N SER A 61 12.94 8.47 1.85
CA SER A 61 13.57 8.74 0.55
C SER A 61 12.57 9.06 -0.57
N TRP A 62 11.29 8.75 -0.40
CA TRP A 62 10.23 9.14 -1.34
C TRP A 62 9.58 10.46 -0.93
N PHE A 63 9.18 10.58 0.35
CA PHE A 63 8.27 11.64 0.76
C PHE A 63 8.99 12.95 1.13
N GLY A 64 10.21 12.90 1.65
CA GLY A 64 11.03 14.11 1.82
C GLY A 64 11.24 14.87 0.49
N PRO A 65 11.75 14.18 -0.54
CA PRO A 65 11.83 14.75 -1.89
C PRO A 65 10.47 15.21 -2.43
N LEU A 66 9.46 14.34 -2.41
CA LEU A 66 8.17 14.61 -3.04
C LEU A 66 7.46 15.84 -2.46
N GLN A 67 7.50 16.02 -1.14
CA GLN A 67 6.73 17.07 -0.47
C GLN A 67 7.44 18.41 -0.37
N ILE A 68 8.78 18.42 -0.29
CA ILE A 68 9.55 19.65 -0.04
C ILE A 68 10.68 19.84 -1.05
N LEU A 69 11.59 18.86 -1.20
CA LEU A 69 12.83 19.10 -1.94
C LEU A 69 12.59 19.28 -3.45
N LEU A 70 11.74 18.46 -4.07
CA LEU A 70 11.42 18.58 -5.49
C LEU A 70 10.68 19.87 -5.81
N PRO A 71 9.58 20.23 -5.10
CA PRO A 71 8.92 21.52 -5.33
C PRO A 71 9.88 22.72 -5.17
N ALA A 72 10.66 22.75 -4.11
CA ALA A 72 11.60 23.84 -3.85
C ALA A 72 12.71 23.91 -4.93
N GLN A 73 13.24 22.78 -5.38
CA GLN A 73 14.26 22.77 -6.41
C GLN A 73 13.68 23.13 -7.79
N VAL A 74 12.47 22.66 -8.13
CA VAL A 74 11.77 23.01 -9.38
C VAL A 74 11.54 24.51 -9.44
N ASP A 75 11.19 25.16 -8.32
CA ASP A 75 11.00 26.60 -8.26
C ASP A 75 12.29 27.38 -8.64
N LEU A 76 13.46 26.85 -8.27
CA LEU A 76 14.75 27.45 -8.57
C LEU A 76 15.20 27.29 -10.03
N VAL A 77 14.83 26.17 -10.70
CA VAL A 77 15.33 25.80 -12.03
C VAL A 77 14.32 26.07 -13.15
N SER A 78 13.06 26.37 -12.81
CA SER A 78 11.99 26.55 -13.79
C SER A 78 11.95 27.99 -14.32
N ALA A 79 11.57 28.14 -15.58
CA ALA A 79 11.22 29.45 -16.12
C ALA A 79 9.91 29.96 -15.43
N PRO A 80 9.77 31.30 -15.30
CA PRO A 80 8.56 31.87 -14.70
C PRO A 80 7.27 31.34 -15.35
N GLY A 81 6.31 30.88 -14.52
CA GLY A 81 5.02 30.34 -14.96
C GLY A 81 5.05 28.91 -15.51
N THR A 82 6.16 28.15 -15.37
CA THR A 82 6.26 26.76 -15.84
C THR A 82 6.49 25.73 -14.73
N ARG A 83 6.69 26.15 -13.49
CA ARG A 83 7.09 25.29 -12.36
C ARG A 83 6.07 24.20 -12.03
N GLU A 84 4.77 24.51 -12.09
CA GLU A 84 3.70 23.54 -11.79
C GLU A 84 3.67 22.42 -12.85
N GLY A 85 3.76 22.78 -14.12
CA GLY A 85 3.84 21.83 -15.23
C GLY A 85 5.11 20.98 -15.16
N GLN A 86 6.24 21.57 -14.78
CA GLN A 86 7.51 20.87 -14.65
C GLN A 86 7.47 19.89 -13.46
N LEU A 87 6.94 20.30 -12.31
CA LEU A 87 6.76 19.41 -11.15
C LEU A 87 5.83 18.25 -11.51
N ALA A 88 4.70 18.54 -12.17
CA ALA A 88 3.77 17.50 -12.63
C ALA A 88 4.44 16.48 -13.54
N LEU A 89 5.30 16.94 -14.47
CA LEU A 89 6.03 16.07 -15.38
C LEU A 89 7.04 15.18 -14.64
N ILE A 90 7.83 15.75 -13.73
CA ILE A 90 8.81 15.01 -12.92
C ILE A 90 8.11 13.94 -12.09
N VAL A 91 7.08 14.33 -11.34
CA VAL A 91 6.34 13.42 -10.46
C VAL A 91 5.57 12.38 -11.27
N GLY A 92 4.92 12.79 -12.37
CA GLY A 92 4.16 11.89 -13.24
C GLY A 92 5.03 10.81 -13.90
N ILE A 93 6.21 11.19 -14.44
CA ILE A 93 7.16 10.21 -14.99
C ILE A 93 7.69 9.30 -13.90
N GLY A 94 8.03 9.82 -12.72
CA GLY A 94 8.44 9.00 -11.58
C GLY A 94 7.37 8.00 -11.17
N ALA A 95 6.10 8.41 -11.12
CA ALA A 95 4.99 7.52 -10.82
C ALA A 95 4.78 6.42 -11.89
N ALA A 96 4.95 6.77 -13.17
CA ALA A 96 4.90 5.80 -14.26
C ALA A 96 6.05 4.77 -14.15
N VAL A 97 7.26 5.23 -13.82
CA VAL A 97 8.40 4.34 -13.54
C VAL A 97 8.09 3.41 -12.37
N SER A 98 7.55 3.94 -11.27
CA SER A 98 7.18 3.15 -10.08
C SER A 98 6.13 2.08 -10.40
N LEU A 99 5.10 2.43 -11.18
CA LEU A 99 4.03 1.52 -11.60
C LEU A 99 4.59 0.29 -12.34
N VAL A 100 5.61 0.49 -13.18
CA VAL A 100 6.28 -0.58 -13.95
C VAL A 100 7.35 -1.28 -13.11
N ALA A 101 8.13 -0.53 -12.33
CA ALA A 101 9.24 -1.07 -11.52
C ALA A 101 8.75 -2.06 -10.44
N THR A 102 7.63 -1.76 -9.78
CA THR A 102 7.12 -2.58 -8.68
C THR A 102 6.89 -4.06 -9.07
N PRO A 103 6.14 -4.40 -10.13
CA PRO A 103 5.98 -5.79 -10.53
C PRO A 103 7.27 -6.42 -11.07
N ILE A 104 8.13 -5.63 -11.74
CA ILE A 104 9.41 -6.13 -12.25
C ILE A 104 10.32 -6.54 -11.09
N TRP A 105 10.48 -5.70 -10.07
CA TRP A 105 11.26 -6.03 -8.89
C TRP A 105 10.69 -7.22 -8.12
N GLY A 106 9.37 -7.35 -8.04
CA GLY A 106 8.73 -8.52 -7.47
C GLY A 106 9.16 -9.81 -8.19
N LEU A 107 9.07 -9.84 -9.52
CA LEU A 107 9.47 -10.98 -10.34
C LEU A 107 10.98 -11.29 -10.24
N ILE A 108 11.82 -10.26 -10.26
CA ILE A 108 13.28 -10.42 -10.09
C ILE A 108 13.60 -10.99 -8.71
N SER A 109 12.96 -10.44 -7.67
CA SER A 109 13.12 -10.87 -6.28
C SER A 109 12.74 -12.34 -6.09
N ASP A 110 11.64 -12.79 -6.70
CA ASP A 110 11.22 -14.19 -6.64
C ASP A 110 12.22 -15.12 -7.34
N ARG A 111 12.71 -14.74 -8.52
CA ARG A 111 13.73 -15.51 -9.24
C ARG A 111 15.04 -15.61 -8.46
N ILE A 112 15.50 -14.50 -7.88
CA ILE A 112 16.72 -14.46 -7.08
C ILE A 112 16.57 -15.32 -5.82
N ARG A 113 15.41 -15.25 -5.14
CA ARG A 113 15.12 -16.10 -3.99
C ARG A 113 15.19 -17.58 -4.33
N VAL A 114 14.63 -17.99 -5.47
CA VAL A 114 14.68 -19.40 -5.91
C VAL A 114 16.11 -19.86 -6.17
N ARG A 115 16.97 -18.99 -6.77
CA ARG A 115 18.35 -19.33 -7.14
C ARG A 115 19.32 -19.24 -5.96
N LEU A 116 19.21 -18.19 -5.14
CA LEU A 116 20.20 -17.87 -4.10
C LEU A 116 19.67 -18.09 -2.67
N GLY A 117 18.42 -18.48 -2.49
CA GLY A 117 17.81 -18.67 -1.16
C GLY A 117 17.53 -17.37 -0.40
N THR A 118 17.85 -16.21 -0.98
CA THR A 118 17.71 -14.89 -0.35
C THR A 118 17.23 -13.85 -1.35
N ARG A 119 16.56 -12.80 -0.86
CA ARG A 119 16.13 -11.64 -1.65
C ARG A 119 17.08 -10.44 -1.53
N MET A 120 18.10 -10.53 -0.69
CA MET A 120 19.00 -9.41 -0.36
C MET A 120 19.72 -8.78 -1.56
N PRO A 121 20.12 -9.50 -2.62
CA PRO A 121 20.70 -8.87 -3.82
C PRO A 121 19.80 -7.80 -4.45
N VAL A 122 18.47 -7.96 -4.36
CA VAL A 122 17.51 -6.94 -4.84
C VAL A 122 17.56 -5.69 -3.96
N VAL A 123 17.69 -5.86 -2.64
CA VAL A 123 17.87 -4.72 -1.72
C VAL A 123 19.12 -3.94 -2.07
N TYR A 124 20.25 -4.62 -2.30
CA TYR A 124 21.50 -3.95 -2.67
C TYR A 124 21.41 -3.21 -4.00
N ALA A 125 20.95 -3.89 -5.05
CA ALA A 125 20.86 -3.31 -6.37
C ALA A 125 19.87 -2.12 -6.40
N GLY A 126 18.68 -2.29 -5.81
CA GLY A 126 17.69 -1.24 -5.75
C GLY A 126 18.17 -0.03 -4.92
N THR A 127 18.81 -0.28 -3.77
CA THR A 127 19.38 0.81 -2.96
C THR A 127 20.46 1.57 -3.71
N ALA A 128 21.37 0.87 -4.40
CA ALA A 128 22.41 1.52 -5.19
C ALA A 128 21.84 2.41 -6.29
N ILE A 129 20.84 1.93 -7.05
CA ILE A 129 20.15 2.71 -8.08
C ILE A 129 19.46 3.93 -7.46
N GLY A 130 18.73 3.75 -6.34
CA GLY A 130 18.05 4.84 -5.67
C GLY A 130 18.98 5.92 -5.13
N VAL A 131 20.12 5.52 -4.55
CA VAL A 131 21.19 6.44 -4.08
C VAL A 131 21.78 7.22 -5.26
N VAL A 132 22.08 6.56 -6.38
CA VAL A 132 22.51 7.27 -7.60
C VAL A 132 21.46 8.29 -8.03
N GLY A 133 20.16 7.94 -7.99
CA GLY A 133 19.08 8.87 -8.29
C GLY A 133 19.09 10.10 -7.37
N GLN A 134 19.30 9.93 -6.07
CA GLN A 134 19.41 11.05 -5.12
C GLN A 134 20.65 11.90 -5.36
N VAL A 135 21.78 11.31 -5.72
CA VAL A 135 22.99 12.06 -6.10
C VAL A 135 22.76 12.86 -7.39
N VAL A 136 22.07 12.28 -8.37
CA VAL A 136 21.67 13.02 -9.60
C VAL A 136 20.75 14.19 -9.24
N LEU A 137 19.75 14.01 -8.37
CA LEU A 137 18.89 15.09 -7.90
C LEU A 137 19.67 16.19 -7.17
N PHE A 138 20.65 15.82 -6.34
CA PHE A 138 21.49 16.79 -5.64
C PHE A 138 22.23 17.71 -6.63
N THR A 139 22.71 17.17 -7.76
CA THR A 139 23.46 17.93 -8.78
C THR A 139 22.59 18.47 -9.90
N ALA A 140 21.28 18.20 -9.88
CA ALA A 140 20.40 18.57 -10.98
C ALA A 140 20.14 20.08 -10.99
N ASP A 141 20.45 20.71 -12.12
CA ASP A 141 20.24 22.13 -12.44
C ASP A 141 19.21 22.36 -13.53
N SER A 142 18.52 21.30 -13.97
CA SER A 142 17.58 21.33 -15.08
C SER A 142 16.46 20.30 -14.93
N GLY A 143 15.30 20.58 -15.54
CA GLY A 143 14.15 19.68 -15.52
C GLY A 143 14.46 18.26 -16.01
N PRO A 144 15.15 18.07 -17.16
CA PRO A 144 15.53 16.73 -17.62
C PRO A 144 16.42 15.96 -16.62
N ALA A 145 17.36 16.62 -15.95
CA ALA A 145 18.19 16.00 -14.91
C ALA A 145 17.34 15.58 -13.70
N MET A 146 16.39 16.42 -13.28
CA MET A 146 15.46 16.08 -12.20
C MET A 146 14.54 14.91 -12.57
N ILE A 147 14.05 14.84 -13.81
CA ILE A 147 13.26 13.70 -14.30
C ILE A 147 14.10 12.40 -14.22
N ALA A 148 15.35 12.44 -14.69
CA ALA A 148 16.23 11.29 -14.65
C ALA A 148 16.51 10.86 -13.19
N GLY A 149 16.86 11.81 -12.33
CA GLY A 149 17.14 11.55 -10.91
C GLY A 149 15.93 10.98 -10.17
N TRP A 150 14.76 11.59 -10.32
CA TRP A 150 13.54 11.11 -9.69
C TRP A 150 13.09 9.75 -10.25
N GLY A 151 13.24 9.54 -11.55
CA GLY A 151 13.01 8.24 -12.18
C GLY A 151 13.91 7.14 -11.60
N LEU A 152 15.20 7.43 -11.38
CA LEU A 152 16.13 6.50 -10.72
C LEU A 152 15.77 6.24 -9.25
N VAL A 153 15.36 7.27 -8.50
CA VAL A 153 14.86 7.11 -7.12
C VAL A 153 13.66 6.15 -7.10
N GLN A 154 12.71 6.37 -7.98
CA GLN A 154 11.52 5.51 -8.08
C GLN A 154 11.85 4.10 -8.55
N LEU A 155 12.68 3.95 -9.59
CA LEU A 155 13.14 2.64 -10.05
C LEU A 155 13.86 1.89 -8.93
N GLY A 156 14.80 2.57 -8.25
CA GLY A 156 15.67 1.95 -7.26
C GLY A 156 14.93 1.51 -6.02
N PHE A 157 14.29 2.41 -5.30
CA PHE A 157 13.70 2.10 -3.99
C PHE A 157 12.45 1.23 -4.03
N ASN A 158 11.81 1.06 -5.18
CA ASN A 158 10.75 0.05 -5.34
C ASN A 158 11.28 -1.39 -5.18
N GLY A 159 12.58 -1.64 -5.45
CA GLY A 159 13.22 -2.94 -5.21
C GLY A 159 13.26 -3.34 -3.73
N PRO A 160 13.93 -2.56 -2.86
CA PRO A 160 13.89 -2.76 -1.42
C PRO A 160 12.47 -2.84 -0.86
N PHE A 161 11.56 -1.96 -1.26
CA PHE A 161 10.17 -1.97 -0.80
C PHE A 161 9.45 -3.29 -1.11
N ALA A 162 9.58 -3.79 -2.34
CA ALA A 162 9.00 -5.08 -2.73
C ALA A 162 9.57 -6.23 -1.90
N VAL A 163 10.87 -6.21 -1.59
CA VAL A 163 11.50 -7.22 -0.74
C VAL A 163 11.00 -7.13 0.70
N LEU A 164 10.96 -5.93 1.30
CA LEU A 164 10.49 -5.73 2.68
C LEU A 164 9.07 -6.27 2.87
N ALA A 165 8.17 -5.99 1.92
CA ALA A 165 6.81 -6.53 1.93
C ALA A 165 6.80 -8.07 1.81
N ALA A 166 7.62 -8.65 0.91
CA ALA A 166 7.71 -10.09 0.70
C ALA A 166 8.30 -10.83 1.92
N LEU A 167 9.20 -10.19 2.67
CA LEU A 167 9.80 -10.79 3.87
C LEU A 167 8.78 -11.10 4.96
N ILE A 168 7.69 -10.35 5.05
CA ILE A 168 6.60 -10.64 6.01
C ILE A 168 5.98 -12.01 5.70
N ALA A 169 5.68 -12.27 4.43
CA ALA A 169 5.11 -13.56 4.03
C ALA A 169 6.12 -14.71 4.17
N ASP A 170 7.42 -14.44 3.90
CA ASP A 170 8.46 -15.45 3.84
C ASP A 170 9.02 -15.85 5.20
N ARG A 171 9.13 -14.91 6.14
CA ARG A 171 9.88 -15.04 7.41
C ARG A 171 8.99 -15.03 8.65
N VAL A 172 7.79 -14.40 8.56
CA VAL A 172 6.94 -14.17 9.73
C VAL A 172 5.88 -15.27 9.82
N PRO A 173 5.83 -16.02 10.96
CA PRO A 173 4.77 -16.98 11.23
C PRO A 173 3.39 -16.32 11.20
N THR A 174 2.36 -17.08 10.85
CA THR A 174 0.98 -16.56 10.71
C THR A 174 0.50 -15.81 11.96
N ALA A 175 0.84 -16.33 13.16
CA ALA A 175 0.48 -15.71 14.45
C ALA A 175 1.12 -14.32 14.68
N GLN A 176 2.26 -14.02 14.03
CA GLN A 176 2.97 -12.75 14.21
C GLN A 176 2.78 -11.78 13.04
N ARG A 177 2.11 -12.20 11.94
CA ARG A 177 1.93 -11.36 10.73
C ARG A 177 1.16 -10.08 11.01
N GLY A 178 0.21 -10.13 11.97
CA GLY A 178 -0.51 -8.94 12.40
C GLY A 178 0.41 -7.86 12.96
N ILE A 179 1.29 -8.26 13.91
CA ILE A 179 2.26 -7.33 14.52
C ILE A 179 3.26 -6.81 13.47
N ALA A 180 3.80 -7.71 12.64
CA ALA A 180 4.75 -7.31 11.61
C ALA A 180 4.12 -6.36 10.57
N GLY A 181 2.86 -6.60 10.18
CA GLY A 181 2.11 -5.71 9.29
C GLY A 181 1.82 -4.35 9.92
N SER A 182 1.43 -4.32 11.21
CA SER A 182 1.23 -3.06 11.93
C SER A 182 2.53 -2.26 12.03
N MET A 183 3.65 -2.91 12.36
CA MET A 183 4.96 -2.25 12.42
C MET A 183 5.46 -1.79 11.06
N PHE A 184 5.10 -2.50 9.99
CA PHE A 184 5.35 -2.06 8.61
C PHE A 184 4.58 -0.76 8.30
N GLY A 185 3.31 -0.67 8.71
CA GLY A 185 2.50 0.55 8.60
C GLY A 185 3.06 1.71 9.44
N VAL A 186 3.49 1.45 10.66
CA VAL A 186 4.19 2.45 11.51
C VAL A 186 5.45 2.94 10.82
N GLY A 187 6.24 2.03 10.22
CA GLY A 187 7.43 2.38 9.45
C GLY A 187 7.13 3.33 8.29
N GLN A 188 6.02 3.16 7.60
CA GLN A 188 5.59 4.07 6.54
C GLN A 188 5.32 5.47 7.09
N ILE A 189 4.51 5.58 8.16
CA ILE A 189 4.17 6.87 8.77
C ILE A 189 5.41 7.59 9.28
N VAL A 190 6.25 6.89 10.05
CA VAL A 190 7.51 7.44 10.59
C VAL A 190 8.45 7.83 9.45
N GLY A 191 8.48 7.05 8.36
CA GLY A 191 9.28 7.35 7.17
C GLY A 191 8.82 8.62 6.45
N VAL A 192 7.52 8.80 6.25
CA VAL A 192 6.96 10.03 5.66
C VAL A 192 7.32 11.23 6.51
N ILE A 193 7.01 11.20 7.81
CA ILE A 193 7.31 12.30 8.73
C ILE A 193 8.81 12.55 8.79
N GLY A 194 9.62 11.50 8.96
CA GLY A 194 11.07 11.60 9.07
C GLY A 194 11.74 12.19 7.81
N GLY A 195 11.26 11.79 6.62
CA GLY A 195 11.72 12.36 5.35
C GLY A 195 11.38 13.85 5.22
N THR A 196 10.16 14.23 5.62
CA THR A 196 9.72 15.62 5.60
C THR A 196 10.50 16.48 6.63
N VAL A 197 10.75 15.94 7.85
CA VAL A 197 11.60 16.57 8.86
C VAL A 197 13.01 16.80 8.35
N ILE A 198 13.61 15.80 7.69
CA ILE A 198 14.96 15.94 7.12
C ILE A 198 14.98 17.04 6.05
N ALA A 199 13.99 17.05 5.16
CA ALA A 199 13.89 18.04 4.09
C ALA A 199 13.71 19.46 4.61
N GLU A 200 12.90 19.64 5.65
CA GLU A 200 12.70 20.93 6.33
C GLU A 200 13.99 21.36 7.08
N ALA A 201 14.57 20.47 7.89
CA ALA A 201 15.73 20.80 8.74
C ALA A 201 16.99 21.19 7.95
N VAL A 202 17.13 20.74 6.69
CA VAL A 202 18.24 21.15 5.82
C VAL A 202 17.91 22.40 4.98
N GLY A 203 16.80 23.08 5.27
CA GLY A 203 16.41 24.34 4.64
C GLY A 203 15.86 24.17 3.21
N SER A 204 15.20 23.07 2.90
CA SER A 204 14.59 22.77 1.59
C SER A 204 15.58 22.74 0.40
N GLY A 205 16.89 22.77 0.69
CA GLY A 205 17.96 22.77 -0.32
C GLY A 205 18.32 21.37 -0.79
N PRO A 206 19.16 21.27 -1.86
CA PRO A 206 19.53 19.98 -2.45
C PRO A 206 20.31 19.08 -1.51
N LEU A 207 20.89 19.59 -0.42
CA LEU A 207 21.57 18.78 0.61
C LEU A 207 20.68 17.70 1.22
N GLY A 208 19.35 17.91 1.24
CA GLY A 208 18.40 16.90 1.72
C GLY A 208 18.53 15.58 0.97
N TYR A 209 18.80 15.61 -0.34
CA TYR A 209 19.02 14.40 -1.12
C TYR A 209 20.28 13.62 -0.67
N LEU A 210 21.38 14.31 -0.36
CA LEU A 210 22.59 13.66 0.14
C LEU A 210 22.40 13.04 1.52
N VAL A 211 21.70 13.73 2.42
CA VAL A 211 21.37 13.18 3.75
C VAL A 211 20.59 11.89 3.58
N LEU A 212 19.57 11.88 2.73
CA LEU A 212 18.78 10.69 2.43
C LEU A 212 19.59 9.62 1.70
N ALA A 213 20.50 9.99 0.79
CA ALA A 213 21.40 9.07 0.08
C ALA A 213 22.32 8.28 1.04
N VAL A 214 22.71 8.90 2.16
CA VAL A 214 23.52 8.25 3.20
C VAL A 214 22.63 7.49 4.20
N LEU A 215 21.56 8.11 4.68
CA LEU A 215 20.72 7.53 5.71
C LEU A 215 19.99 6.27 5.25
N THR A 216 19.52 6.24 4.00
CA THR A 216 18.74 5.11 3.47
C THR A 216 19.51 3.79 3.49
N PRO A 217 20.72 3.67 2.91
CA PRO A 217 21.48 2.45 3.00
C PRO A 217 21.86 2.10 4.45
N VAL A 218 22.16 3.08 5.30
CA VAL A 218 22.48 2.83 6.72
C VAL A 218 21.31 2.14 7.44
N LEU A 219 20.10 2.64 7.28
CA LEU A 219 18.92 2.02 7.88
C LEU A 219 18.58 0.65 7.26
N LEU A 220 18.78 0.47 5.95
CA LEU A 220 18.55 -0.81 5.29
C LEU A 220 19.57 -1.89 5.67
N VAL A 221 20.77 -1.52 6.14
CA VAL A 221 21.74 -2.49 6.68
C VAL A 221 21.15 -3.29 7.84
N ALA A 222 20.30 -2.67 8.68
CA ALA A 222 19.68 -3.35 9.82
C ALA A 222 18.92 -4.62 9.40
N ILE A 223 18.07 -4.55 8.38
CA ILE A 223 17.31 -5.72 7.91
C ILE A 223 18.20 -6.72 7.16
N VAL A 224 19.21 -6.25 6.44
CA VAL A 224 20.18 -7.11 5.76
C VAL A 224 20.93 -7.98 6.77
N VAL A 225 21.40 -7.39 7.87
CA VAL A 225 22.12 -8.11 8.95
C VAL A 225 21.17 -9.05 9.67
N ALA A 226 19.96 -8.57 10.03
CA ALA A 226 18.98 -9.37 10.75
C ALA A 226 18.50 -10.60 9.95
N ASP A 227 18.37 -10.49 8.62
CA ASP A 227 17.96 -11.62 7.77
C ASP A 227 19.11 -12.62 7.53
N ARG A 228 20.38 -12.17 7.44
CA ARG A 228 21.55 -13.04 7.33
C ARG A 228 21.69 -13.97 8.54
N GLY A 229 21.53 -13.47 9.74
CA GLY A 229 21.58 -14.26 10.96
C GLY A 229 20.54 -15.39 11.00
N ARG A 230 19.44 -15.25 10.31
CA ARG A 230 18.41 -16.30 10.20
C ARG A 230 18.68 -17.31 9.06
N ALA A 231 19.33 -16.90 8.01
CA ALA A 231 19.70 -17.80 6.91
C ALA A 231 20.75 -18.83 7.36
N THR A 232 21.73 -18.41 8.16
CA THR A 232 22.77 -19.31 8.71
C THR A 232 22.20 -20.27 9.74
N ALA A 233 21.27 -19.85 10.61
CA ALA A 233 20.63 -20.72 11.60
C ALA A 233 19.76 -21.83 10.98
N LYS A 234 19.46 -21.76 9.69
CA LYS A 234 18.61 -22.73 8.96
C LYS A 234 19.43 -23.79 8.24
N SER A 235 20.73 -23.58 8.04
CA SER A 235 21.61 -24.55 7.37
C SER A 235 21.96 -25.77 8.24
N ASP A 236 21.78 -25.66 9.56
CA ASP A 236 22.19 -26.72 10.51
C ASP A 236 21.13 -27.80 10.79
N GLY A 237 19.98 -27.81 10.10
CA GLY A 237 18.96 -28.79 10.48
C GLY A 237 17.79 -29.08 9.53
N ALA A 238 17.78 -28.64 8.30
CA ALA A 238 16.67 -28.96 7.40
C ALA A 238 17.12 -29.24 5.97
N GLY A 239 16.91 -30.45 5.50
CA GLY A 239 17.07 -30.83 4.11
C GLY A 239 16.35 -29.90 3.12
N PRO A 240 16.64 -29.99 1.81
CA PRO A 240 16.10 -29.07 0.81
C PRO A 240 14.57 -29.09 0.83
N ARG A 241 13.96 -28.02 1.41
CA ARG A 241 12.53 -27.82 1.27
C ARG A 241 12.22 -27.61 -0.20
N GLN A 242 11.47 -28.52 -0.77
CA GLN A 242 10.83 -28.30 -2.05
C GLN A 242 10.15 -26.92 -2.00
N PRO A 243 10.31 -26.08 -3.03
CA PRO A 243 9.53 -24.86 -3.14
C PRO A 243 8.08 -25.30 -3.03
N ALA A 244 7.34 -24.77 -2.07
CA ALA A 244 5.89 -24.83 -2.15
C ALA A 244 5.58 -24.34 -3.56
N ALA A 245 5.10 -25.23 -4.39
CA ALA A 245 4.66 -24.92 -5.75
C ALA A 245 3.49 -23.96 -5.60
N GLY A 246 3.82 -22.69 -5.35
CA GLY A 246 2.93 -21.61 -5.63
C GLY A 246 2.59 -21.81 -7.10
N LYS A 247 1.40 -22.36 -7.37
CA LYS A 247 0.84 -22.36 -8.72
C LYS A 247 1.20 -21.01 -9.28
N ARG A 248 2.07 -20.97 -10.30
CA ARG A 248 2.33 -19.76 -11.07
C ARG A 248 0.97 -19.10 -11.22
N ALA A 249 0.77 -17.97 -10.60
CA ALA A 249 -0.31 -17.09 -10.96
C ALA A 249 0.03 -16.60 -12.38
N VAL A 250 -0.14 -17.50 -13.35
CA VAL A 250 -0.34 -17.10 -14.72
C VAL A 250 -1.59 -16.26 -14.60
N ILE A 251 -1.44 -14.95 -14.81
CA ILE A 251 -2.56 -14.03 -14.92
C ILE A 251 -3.41 -14.61 -16.05
N SER A 252 -4.35 -15.45 -15.69
CA SER A 252 -5.30 -16.01 -16.63
C SER A 252 -6.34 -14.94 -16.91
N VAL A 253 -5.97 -14.00 -17.78
CA VAL A 253 -6.83 -12.92 -18.25
C VAL A 253 -8.16 -13.49 -18.79
N ARG A 254 -8.19 -14.75 -19.16
CA ARG A 254 -9.37 -15.49 -19.67
C ARG A 254 -10.46 -15.73 -18.61
N ARG A 255 -10.19 -15.59 -17.31
CA ARG A 255 -11.17 -15.76 -16.22
C ARG A 255 -11.40 -14.50 -15.39
N PHE A 256 -10.99 -13.34 -15.89
CA PHE A 256 -11.28 -12.07 -15.23
C PHE A 256 -12.76 -11.73 -15.43
N GLN A 257 -13.58 -12.05 -14.45
CA GLN A 257 -14.99 -11.64 -14.37
C GLN A 257 -15.19 -10.91 -13.04
N PRO A 258 -14.90 -9.61 -12.98
CA PRO A 258 -15.16 -8.81 -11.78
C PRO A 258 -16.66 -8.73 -11.55
N THR A 259 -17.08 -8.93 -10.31
CA THR A 259 -18.45 -8.64 -9.91
C THR A 259 -18.74 -7.15 -10.07
N ARG A 260 -20.01 -6.78 -10.25
CA ARG A 260 -20.42 -5.37 -10.33
C ARG A 260 -20.02 -4.62 -9.05
N ASP A 261 -20.17 -5.26 -7.89
CA ASP A 261 -19.78 -4.70 -6.61
C ASP A 261 -18.27 -4.50 -6.48
N TYR A 262 -17.46 -5.44 -7.01
CA TYR A 262 -16.00 -5.27 -7.06
C TYR A 262 -15.60 -4.05 -7.92
N ALA A 263 -16.24 -3.84 -9.06
CA ALA A 263 -15.95 -2.68 -9.91
C ALA A 263 -16.23 -1.34 -9.20
N TRP A 264 -17.33 -1.25 -8.44
CA TRP A 264 -17.64 -0.07 -7.63
C TRP A 264 -16.69 0.11 -6.45
N ALA A 265 -16.30 -0.96 -5.77
CA ALA A 265 -15.31 -0.92 -4.70
C ALA A 265 -13.93 -0.50 -5.23
N TRP A 266 -13.54 -1.00 -6.40
CA TRP A 266 -12.30 -0.60 -7.09
C TRP A 266 -12.32 0.87 -7.46
N LEU A 267 -13.43 1.37 -8.01
CA LEU A 267 -13.58 2.77 -8.38
C LEU A 267 -13.54 3.69 -7.15
N LEU A 268 -14.24 3.33 -6.07
CA LEU A 268 -14.17 4.03 -4.79
C LEU A 268 -12.70 4.18 -4.32
N ARG A 269 -11.97 3.06 -4.30
CA ARG A 269 -10.56 3.03 -3.90
C ARG A 269 -9.69 3.90 -4.80
N PHE A 270 -9.88 3.80 -6.12
CA PHE A 270 -9.16 4.63 -7.09
C PHE A 270 -9.40 6.12 -6.86
N LEU A 271 -10.67 6.55 -6.71
CA LEU A 271 -11.04 7.95 -6.52
C LEU A 271 -10.51 8.49 -5.19
N MET A 272 -10.58 7.74 -4.10
CA MET A 272 -10.03 8.16 -2.81
C MET A 272 -8.50 8.31 -2.85
N ASN A 273 -7.80 7.39 -3.51
CA ASN A 273 -6.35 7.54 -3.72
C ASN A 273 -6.01 8.72 -4.65
N LEU A 274 -6.87 9.01 -5.63
CA LEU A 274 -6.69 10.15 -6.52
C LEU A 274 -6.82 11.48 -5.77
N THR A 275 -7.80 11.61 -4.87
CA THR A 275 -7.93 12.82 -4.02
C THR A 275 -6.70 13.03 -3.15
N ASN A 276 -6.15 11.95 -2.57
CA ASN A 276 -4.94 12.03 -1.77
C ASN A 276 -3.70 12.42 -2.60
N ALA A 277 -3.57 11.89 -3.82
CA ALA A 277 -2.47 12.24 -4.72
C ALA A 277 -2.56 13.72 -5.18
N ILE A 278 -3.75 14.21 -5.47
CA ILE A 278 -3.99 15.64 -5.81
C ILE A 278 -3.63 16.54 -4.65
N LEU A 279 -4.02 16.20 -3.42
CA LEU A 279 -3.70 16.97 -2.22
C LEU A 279 -2.20 17.19 -2.05
N LEU A 280 -1.42 16.12 -2.18
CA LEU A 280 0.01 16.16 -1.88
C LEU A 280 0.85 16.84 -2.97
N LEU A 281 0.38 16.82 -4.23
CA LEU A 281 1.21 17.22 -5.37
C LEU A 281 1.61 18.69 -5.34
N TYR A 282 0.68 19.59 -5.01
CA TYR A 282 0.89 21.04 -5.05
C TYR A 282 0.73 21.73 -3.70
N LEU A 283 0.72 20.97 -2.61
CA LEU A 283 0.57 21.53 -1.27
C LEU A 283 1.65 22.59 -0.95
N TYR A 284 2.89 22.34 -1.36
CA TYR A 284 4.00 23.26 -1.15
C TYR A 284 3.74 24.62 -1.80
N TYR A 285 3.40 24.64 -3.09
CA TYR A 285 3.14 25.89 -3.83
C TYR A 285 1.86 26.59 -3.37
N PHE A 286 0.85 25.82 -2.99
CA PHE A 286 -0.39 26.39 -2.42
C PHE A 286 -0.10 27.14 -1.11
N LEU A 287 0.74 26.60 -0.23
CA LEU A 287 1.12 27.23 1.02
C LEU A 287 1.98 28.47 0.78
N ASP A 288 2.82 28.45 -0.23
CA ASP A 288 3.66 29.56 -0.63
C ASP A 288 2.84 30.72 -1.23
N GLU A 289 2.10 30.45 -2.30
CA GLU A 289 1.46 31.47 -3.12
C GLU A 289 0.12 31.97 -2.58
N VAL A 290 -0.73 31.05 -2.10
CA VAL A 290 -2.11 31.39 -1.72
C VAL A 290 -2.21 31.74 -0.24
N VAL A 291 -1.54 30.96 0.60
CA VAL A 291 -1.57 31.16 2.04
C VAL A 291 -0.51 32.17 2.48
N GLY A 292 0.57 32.33 1.70
CA GLY A 292 1.67 33.24 2.02
C GLY A 292 2.43 32.82 3.29
N ALA A 293 2.69 31.53 3.44
CA ALA A 293 3.36 30.98 4.61
C ALA A 293 4.81 31.48 4.67
N THR A 294 5.20 32.06 5.79
CA THR A 294 6.59 32.53 6.02
C THR A 294 7.58 31.36 6.13
N ASP A 295 7.11 30.23 6.60
CA ASP A 295 7.83 28.95 6.62
C ASP A 295 6.99 27.90 5.91
N VAL A 296 7.22 27.76 4.61
CA VAL A 296 6.48 26.83 3.75
C VAL A 296 6.80 25.38 4.12
N ALA A 297 8.09 25.06 4.33
CA ALA A 297 8.52 23.70 4.63
C ALA A 297 7.98 23.23 5.98
N GLY A 298 8.07 24.05 7.02
CA GLY A 298 7.49 23.77 8.33
C GLY A 298 5.97 23.66 8.27
N SER A 299 5.30 24.44 7.43
CA SER A 299 3.85 24.33 7.20
C SER A 299 3.47 23.01 6.52
N VAL A 300 4.22 22.55 5.52
CA VAL A 300 4.06 21.22 4.90
C VAL A 300 4.27 20.12 5.93
N LEU A 301 5.30 20.22 6.75
CA LEU A 301 5.55 19.27 7.83
C LEU A 301 4.38 19.21 8.82
N MET A 302 3.85 20.36 9.27
CA MET A 302 2.69 20.40 10.16
C MET A 302 1.46 19.74 9.55
N VAL A 303 1.10 20.05 8.30
CA VAL A 303 0.00 19.42 7.56
C VAL A 303 0.20 17.91 7.50
N THR A 304 1.41 17.49 7.15
CA THR A 304 1.76 16.06 7.05
C THR A 304 1.60 15.33 8.38
N VAL A 305 2.12 15.89 9.47
CA VAL A 305 2.04 15.30 10.81
C VAL A 305 0.59 15.20 11.28
N ILE A 306 -0.19 16.29 11.16
CA ILE A 306 -1.61 16.30 11.56
C ILE A 306 -2.38 15.25 10.77
N THR A 307 -2.24 15.24 9.44
CA THR A 307 -2.96 14.33 8.56
C THR A 307 -2.61 12.86 8.87
N LEU A 308 -1.33 12.54 9.02
CA LEU A 308 -0.88 11.15 9.24
C LEU A 308 -1.23 10.63 10.65
N ILE A 309 -1.07 11.45 11.70
CA ILE A 309 -1.41 11.02 13.06
C ILE A 309 -2.92 10.77 13.16
N LEU A 310 -3.74 11.71 12.69
CA LEU A 310 -5.19 11.53 12.72
C LEU A 310 -5.63 10.35 11.85
N SER A 311 -5.02 10.18 10.68
CA SER A 311 -5.28 9.02 9.82
C SER A 311 -4.96 7.71 10.54
N ALA A 312 -3.81 7.59 11.17
CA ALA A 312 -3.40 6.38 11.88
C ALA A 312 -4.35 6.04 13.06
N VAL A 313 -4.69 7.04 13.87
CA VAL A 313 -5.62 6.89 15.01
C VAL A 313 -7.01 6.48 14.51
N CYS A 314 -7.52 7.19 13.51
CA CYS A 314 -8.85 6.90 12.94
C CYS A 314 -8.89 5.55 12.23
N ALA A 315 -7.85 5.16 11.49
CA ALA A 315 -7.80 3.86 10.83
C ALA A 315 -7.85 2.70 11.83
N GLY A 316 -7.08 2.78 12.93
CA GLY A 316 -7.11 1.80 14.00
C GLY A 316 -8.48 1.72 14.69
N ALA A 317 -9.05 2.86 15.05
CA ALA A 317 -10.38 2.93 15.67
C ALA A 317 -11.49 2.41 14.74
N THR A 318 -11.43 2.79 13.46
CA THR A 318 -12.41 2.39 12.43
C THR A 318 -12.34 0.90 12.14
N GLY A 319 -11.15 0.32 12.02
CA GLY A 319 -10.99 -1.13 11.84
C GLY A 319 -11.68 -1.90 12.96
N ALA A 320 -11.36 -1.56 14.22
CA ALA A 320 -11.96 -2.19 15.40
C ALA A 320 -13.48 -1.96 15.51
N ALA A 321 -13.96 -0.75 15.20
CA ALA A 321 -15.38 -0.41 15.24
C ALA A 321 -16.17 -1.09 14.10
N SER A 322 -15.59 -1.14 12.91
CA SER A 322 -16.18 -1.75 11.72
C SER A 322 -16.40 -3.26 11.89
N ASP A 323 -15.45 -3.96 12.52
CA ASP A 323 -15.57 -5.39 12.79
C ASP A 323 -16.69 -5.69 13.81
N ARG A 324 -16.90 -4.79 14.80
CA ARG A 324 -17.97 -4.90 15.79
C ARG A 324 -19.35 -4.53 15.26
N LEU A 325 -19.43 -3.46 14.49
CA LEU A 325 -20.69 -2.86 14.02
C LEU A 325 -21.17 -3.42 12.68
N THR A 326 -20.30 -4.13 11.94
CA THR A 326 -20.57 -4.61 10.56
C THR A 326 -21.09 -3.54 9.60
N ARG A 327 -20.71 -2.27 9.81
CA ARG A 327 -21.19 -1.09 9.04
C ARG A 327 -20.07 -0.43 8.24
N ARG A 328 -19.39 -1.19 7.40
CA ARG A 328 -18.25 -0.71 6.61
C ARG A 328 -18.57 0.46 5.69
N ARG A 329 -19.78 0.45 5.09
CA ARG A 329 -20.24 1.53 4.20
C ARG A 329 -20.35 2.89 4.89
N VAL A 330 -20.82 2.92 6.14
CA VAL A 330 -20.98 4.17 6.90
C VAL A 330 -19.62 4.83 7.16
N PHE A 331 -18.62 4.05 7.52
CA PHE A 331 -17.25 4.56 7.73
C PHE A 331 -16.62 5.05 6.44
N ALA A 332 -16.74 4.30 5.33
CA ALA A 332 -16.26 4.73 4.03
C ALA A 332 -16.95 6.01 3.54
N LEU A 333 -18.27 6.12 3.74
CA LEU A 333 -19.06 7.32 3.41
C LEU A 333 -18.59 8.52 4.24
N ALA A 334 -18.50 8.36 5.56
CA ALA A 334 -18.01 9.41 6.45
C ALA A 334 -16.58 9.84 6.07
N GLY A 335 -15.72 8.86 5.70
CA GLY A 335 -14.37 9.13 5.23
C GLY A 335 -14.34 9.97 3.96
N ALA A 336 -15.12 9.59 2.94
CA ALA A 336 -15.20 10.32 1.68
C ALA A 336 -15.79 11.73 1.85
N LEU A 337 -16.84 11.88 2.66
CA LEU A 337 -17.44 13.18 2.95
C LEU A 337 -16.50 14.08 3.77
N SER A 338 -15.82 13.55 4.78
CA SER A 338 -14.81 14.31 5.54
C SER A 338 -13.68 14.78 4.62
N THR A 339 -13.22 13.93 3.70
CA THR A 339 -12.21 14.30 2.69
C THR A 339 -12.74 15.41 1.77
N ALA A 340 -13.98 15.31 1.31
CA ALA A 340 -14.60 16.35 0.47
C ALA A 340 -14.68 17.70 1.20
N VAL A 341 -15.14 17.71 2.45
CA VAL A 341 -15.21 18.94 3.28
C VAL A 341 -13.82 19.51 3.53
N GLY A 342 -12.83 18.65 3.86
CA GLY A 342 -11.44 19.06 4.04
C GLY A 342 -10.85 19.72 2.79
N LEU A 343 -11.10 19.17 1.60
CA LEU A 343 -10.66 19.76 0.33
C LEU A 343 -11.38 21.07 -0.01
N LEU A 344 -12.68 21.19 0.30
CA LEU A 344 -13.41 22.45 0.13
C LEU A 344 -12.89 23.53 1.07
N LEU A 345 -12.58 23.19 2.32
CA LEU A 345 -11.93 24.13 3.25
C LEU A 345 -10.55 24.54 2.74
N LEU A 346 -9.78 23.61 2.19
CA LEU A 346 -8.48 23.93 1.59
C LEU A 346 -8.63 24.85 0.37
N ALA A 347 -9.64 24.62 -0.48
CA ALA A 347 -9.95 25.48 -1.61
C ALA A 347 -10.29 26.93 -1.19
N ALA A 348 -10.84 27.12 -0.01
CA ALA A 348 -11.18 28.42 0.56
C ALA A 348 -10.11 28.98 1.52
N ALA A 349 -9.04 28.21 1.79
CA ALA A 349 -8.08 28.57 2.83
C ALA A 349 -7.10 29.65 2.33
N THR A 350 -7.05 30.73 3.09
CA THR A 350 -6.09 31.84 2.92
C THR A 350 -5.21 32.05 4.16
N THR A 351 -5.35 31.21 5.18
CA THR A 351 -4.62 31.31 6.46
C THR A 351 -4.18 29.94 6.95
N ILE A 352 -3.04 29.88 7.62
CA ILE A 352 -2.49 28.64 8.20
C ILE A 352 -3.48 27.92 9.14
N PRO A 353 -4.17 28.61 10.09
CA PRO A 353 -5.14 27.91 10.94
C PRO A 353 -6.24 27.19 10.17
N LEU A 354 -6.74 27.75 9.08
CA LEU A 354 -7.77 27.09 8.26
C LEU A 354 -7.20 25.89 7.51
N VAL A 355 -5.96 25.98 7.03
CA VAL A 355 -5.22 24.85 6.46
C VAL A 355 -5.08 23.71 7.49
N MET A 356 -4.74 24.02 8.75
CA MET A 356 -4.59 22.98 9.79
C MET A 356 -5.93 22.28 10.11
N ILE A 357 -7.05 23.03 10.11
CA ILE A 357 -8.39 22.43 10.25
C ILE A 357 -8.70 21.53 9.06
N ALA A 358 -8.40 21.98 7.84
CA ALA A 358 -8.57 21.18 6.65
C ALA A 358 -7.71 19.90 6.71
N ALA A 359 -6.45 20.00 7.12
CA ALA A 359 -5.55 18.85 7.30
C ALA A 359 -6.08 17.83 8.32
N ALA A 360 -6.69 18.30 9.41
CA ALA A 360 -7.32 17.44 10.41
C ALA A 360 -8.50 16.66 9.81
N LEU A 361 -9.37 17.31 9.03
CA LEU A 361 -10.50 16.65 8.34
C LEU A 361 -10.03 15.69 7.27
N LEU A 362 -8.95 16.01 6.54
CA LEU A 362 -8.35 15.13 5.55
C LEU A 362 -7.74 13.89 6.20
N GLY A 363 -7.04 14.04 7.32
CA GLY A 363 -6.51 12.93 8.10
C GLY A 363 -7.60 12.02 8.66
N LEU A 364 -8.65 12.62 9.23
CA LEU A 364 -9.83 11.89 9.69
C LEU A 364 -10.50 11.12 8.53
N GLY A 365 -10.73 11.78 7.41
CA GLY A 365 -11.36 11.19 6.23
C GLY A 365 -10.56 10.02 5.66
N TRP A 366 -9.26 10.21 5.50
CA TRP A 366 -8.35 9.16 5.02
C TRP A 366 -8.29 7.97 5.99
N GLY A 367 -8.21 8.22 7.29
CA GLY A 367 -8.19 7.17 8.30
C GLY A 367 -9.47 6.35 8.35
N LEU A 368 -10.64 7.00 8.29
CA LEU A 368 -11.94 6.34 8.23
C LEU A 368 -12.06 5.43 7.00
N PHE A 369 -11.56 5.89 5.84
CA PHE A 369 -11.57 5.11 4.61
C PHE A 369 -10.60 3.93 4.67
N ILE A 370 -9.33 4.16 5.03
CA ILE A 370 -8.30 3.12 4.98
C ILE A 370 -8.57 2.00 5.98
N GLY A 371 -9.23 2.31 7.12
CA GLY A 371 -9.61 1.34 8.14
C GLY A 371 -10.60 0.28 7.65
N VAL A 372 -11.36 0.57 6.57
CA VAL A 372 -12.35 -0.36 6.00
C VAL A 372 -12.06 -0.77 4.55
N ASP A 373 -11.15 -0.10 3.87
CA ASP A 373 -10.87 -0.24 2.44
C ASP A 373 -10.58 -1.69 2.02
N MET A 374 -9.63 -2.36 2.69
CA MET A 374 -9.30 -3.75 2.38
C MET A 374 -10.47 -4.69 2.69
N ALA A 375 -11.24 -4.42 3.73
CA ALA A 375 -12.40 -5.21 4.09
C ALA A 375 -13.55 -5.04 3.08
N ILE A 376 -13.70 -3.86 2.48
CA ILE A 376 -14.65 -3.62 1.38
C ILE A 376 -14.23 -4.42 0.15
N ILE A 377 -12.97 -4.29 -0.31
CA ILE A 377 -12.47 -5.03 -1.48
C ILE A 377 -12.62 -6.54 -1.29
N THR A 378 -12.17 -7.08 -0.15
CA THR A 378 -12.24 -8.54 0.09
C THR A 378 -13.66 -9.07 0.18
N SER A 379 -14.62 -8.29 0.69
CA SER A 379 -16.03 -8.68 0.76
C SER A 379 -16.73 -8.74 -0.61
N THR A 380 -16.13 -8.14 -1.66
CA THR A 380 -16.67 -8.17 -3.02
C THR A 380 -16.09 -9.30 -3.88
N LEU A 381 -15.12 -10.07 -3.34
CA LEU A 381 -14.53 -11.22 -4.03
C LEU A 381 -15.49 -12.43 -3.98
N ALA A 382 -15.87 -12.96 -5.13
CA ALA A 382 -16.86 -14.02 -5.22
C ALA A 382 -16.32 -15.44 -4.96
N ASP A 383 -15.03 -15.72 -5.27
CA ASP A 383 -14.41 -17.05 -5.22
C ASP A 383 -12.93 -17.02 -4.86
N ASP A 384 -12.45 -18.03 -4.11
CA ASP A 384 -11.04 -18.19 -3.73
C ASP A 384 -10.10 -18.39 -4.93
N THR A 385 -10.59 -18.89 -6.06
CA THR A 385 -9.76 -19.23 -7.23
C THR A 385 -9.29 -18.02 -8.04
N THR A 386 -10.01 -16.90 -7.97
CA THR A 386 -9.68 -15.65 -8.69
C THR A 386 -9.21 -14.53 -7.77
N SER A 387 -9.29 -14.71 -6.46
CA SER A 387 -8.98 -13.70 -5.42
C SER A 387 -7.59 -13.07 -5.57
N GLY A 388 -6.55 -13.87 -5.91
CA GLY A 388 -5.20 -13.35 -6.11
C GLY A 388 -5.07 -12.37 -7.28
N THR A 389 -5.73 -12.65 -8.41
CA THR A 389 -5.72 -11.75 -9.58
C THR A 389 -6.50 -10.46 -9.29
N LEU A 390 -7.68 -10.57 -8.65
CA LEU A 390 -8.50 -9.43 -8.29
C LEU A 390 -7.81 -8.53 -7.26
N LEU A 391 -7.11 -9.10 -6.28
CA LEU A 391 -6.29 -8.31 -5.34
C LEU A 391 -5.13 -7.61 -6.05
N GLY A 392 -4.51 -8.24 -7.06
CA GLY A 392 -3.52 -7.59 -7.91
C GLY A 392 -4.09 -6.39 -8.67
N VAL A 393 -5.29 -6.53 -9.23
CA VAL A 393 -6.01 -5.43 -9.90
C VAL A 393 -6.42 -4.35 -8.89
N ALA A 394 -6.82 -4.72 -7.65
CA ALA A 394 -7.11 -3.76 -6.59
C ALA A 394 -5.88 -2.89 -6.23
N ASN A 395 -4.66 -3.42 -6.33
CA ASN A 395 -3.45 -2.64 -6.10
C ASN A 395 -3.17 -1.61 -7.20
N ILE A 396 -3.67 -1.81 -8.43
CA ILE A 396 -3.60 -0.80 -9.49
C ILE A 396 -4.37 0.46 -9.06
N ALA A 397 -5.49 0.31 -8.34
CA ALA A 397 -6.25 1.44 -7.82
C ALA A 397 -5.48 2.29 -6.79
N ASN A 398 -4.38 1.81 -6.23
CA ASN A 398 -3.49 2.61 -5.38
C ASN A 398 -2.38 3.32 -6.17
N SER A 399 -1.86 2.68 -7.21
CA SER A 399 -0.68 3.17 -7.93
C SER A 399 -1.04 4.07 -9.11
N LEU A 400 -2.13 3.73 -9.84
CA LEU A 400 -2.57 4.47 -11.01
C LEU A 400 -2.94 5.94 -10.71
N PRO A 401 -3.58 6.28 -9.58
CA PRO A 401 -3.84 7.66 -9.18
C PRO A 401 -2.61 8.54 -9.14
N GLN A 402 -1.46 8.02 -8.75
CA GLN A 402 -0.19 8.74 -8.70
C GLN A 402 0.27 9.21 -10.10
N VAL A 403 -0.07 8.44 -11.14
CA VAL A 403 0.23 8.79 -12.55
C VAL A 403 -0.82 9.76 -13.10
N VAL A 404 -2.09 9.58 -12.72
CA VAL A 404 -3.21 10.38 -13.24
C VAL A 404 -3.26 11.77 -12.59
N ALA A 405 -2.94 11.88 -11.29
CA ALA A 405 -3.04 13.13 -10.54
C ALA A 405 -2.24 14.27 -11.17
N PRO A 406 -0.96 14.12 -11.57
CA PRO A 406 -0.21 15.20 -12.21
C PRO A 406 -0.84 15.68 -13.51
N ALA A 407 -1.32 14.77 -14.36
CA ALA A 407 -1.93 15.09 -15.64
C ALA A 407 -3.27 15.84 -15.47
N LEU A 408 -4.02 15.53 -14.41
CA LEU A 408 -5.28 16.19 -14.11
C LEU A 408 -5.08 17.51 -13.37
N ALA A 409 -4.11 17.59 -12.49
CA ALA A 409 -3.88 18.74 -11.61
C ALA A 409 -3.19 19.91 -12.31
N ALA A 410 -2.20 19.64 -13.17
CA ALA A 410 -1.41 20.70 -13.81
C ALA A 410 -2.27 21.70 -14.62
N PRO A 411 -3.20 21.29 -15.51
CA PRO A 411 -4.01 22.24 -16.24
C PRO A 411 -4.98 23.03 -15.35
N LEU A 412 -5.40 22.46 -14.20
CA LEU A 412 -6.27 23.16 -13.26
C LEU A 412 -5.52 24.27 -12.54
N VAL A 413 -4.31 24.00 -12.06
CA VAL A 413 -3.51 24.99 -11.32
C VAL A 413 -3.07 26.15 -12.23
N VAL A 414 -2.70 25.87 -13.48
CA VAL A 414 -2.30 26.91 -14.45
C VAL A 414 -3.51 27.73 -14.96
N SER A 415 -4.74 27.25 -14.78
CA SER A 415 -5.93 27.99 -15.17
C SER A 415 -6.16 29.22 -14.30
N ALA A 416 -7.00 30.15 -14.78
CA ALA A 416 -7.39 31.35 -14.01
C ALA A 416 -8.05 31.07 -12.66
N ALA A 417 -8.58 29.85 -12.44
CA ALA A 417 -9.20 29.42 -11.21
C ALA A 417 -8.19 28.80 -10.20
N GLY A 418 -6.96 28.48 -10.64
CA GLY A 418 -5.83 28.11 -9.80
C GLY A 418 -6.05 26.97 -8.80
N TYR A 419 -5.40 27.06 -7.66
CA TYR A 419 -5.49 26.06 -6.57
C TYR A 419 -6.91 25.85 -6.00
N PRO A 420 -7.79 26.89 -5.90
CA PRO A 420 -9.18 26.66 -5.52
C PRO A 420 -9.93 25.69 -6.44
N ALA A 421 -9.69 25.77 -7.74
CA ALA A 421 -10.27 24.82 -8.69
C ALA A 421 -9.70 23.42 -8.53
N LEU A 422 -8.40 23.28 -8.29
CA LEU A 422 -7.74 22.00 -8.04
C LEU A 422 -8.39 21.28 -6.85
N TYR A 423 -8.46 21.94 -5.70
CA TYR A 423 -9.04 21.35 -4.49
C TYR A 423 -10.55 21.18 -4.58
N GLY A 424 -11.25 22.08 -5.31
CA GLY A 424 -12.67 21.93 -5.62
C GLY A 424 -12.97 20.70 -6.46
N VAL A 425 -12.17 20.44 -7.50
CA VAL A 425 -12.25 19.20 -8.30
C VAL A 425 -11.92 17.98 -7.44
N GLY A 426 -10.90 18.05 -6.58
CA GLY A 426 -10.58 16.99 -5.61
C GLY A 426 -11.78 16.69 -4.69
N ALA A 427 -12.48 17.72 -4.19
CA ALA A 427 -13.69 17.56 -3.38
C ALA A 427 -14.82 16.91 -4.18
N ALA A 428 -15.03 17.31 -5.43
CA ALA A 428 -16.01 16.68 -6.32
C ALA A 428 -15.70 15.19 -6.55
N ILE A 429 -14.44 14.84 -6.77
CA ILE A 429 -13.99 13.45 -6.88
C ILE A 429 -14.29 12.67 -5.58
N ALA A 430 -14.07 13.26 -4.40
CA ALA A 430 -14.40 12.62 -3.12
C ALA A 430 -15.91 12.41 -2.95
N VAL A 431 -16.74 13.34 -3.42
CA VAL A 431 -18.21 13.17 -3.44
C VAL A 431 -18.60 12.04 -4.40
N VAL A 432 -18.01 11.97 -5.59
CA VAL A 432 -18.25 10.85 -6.53
C VAL A 432 -17.82 9.52 -5.91
N ALA A 433 -16.71 9.49 -5.16
CA ALA A 433 -16.28 8.32 -4.40
C ALA A 433 -17.36 7.90 -3.37
N ALA A 434 -17.95 8.86 -2.64
CA ALA A 434 -19.06 8.60 -1.74
C ALA A 434 -20.28 8.02 -2.46
N LEU A 435 -20.61 8.51 -3.65
CA LEU A 435 -21.71 8.00 -4.47
C LEU A 435 -21.48 6.57 -4.97
N CYS A 436 -20.21 6.14 -5.16
CA CYS A 436 -19.88 4.75 -5.51
C CYS A 436 -20.33 3.74 -4.45
N LEU A 437 -20.58 4.17 -3.22
CA LEU A 437 -21.11 3.32 -2.16
C LEU A 437 -22.59 2.97 -2.33
N ILE A 438 -23.37 3.77 -3.08
CA ILE A 438 -24.83 3.55 -3.26
C ILE A 438 -25.10 2.19 -3.93
N PRO A 439 -24.45 1.83 -5.06
CA PRO A 439 -24.69 0.57 -5.75
C PRO A 439 -24.03 -0.64 -5.09
N LEU A 440 -23.14 -0.47 -4.11
CA LEU A 440 -22.45 -1.54 -3.39
C LEU A 440 -23.42 -2.27 -2.45
N ARG A 441 -24.00 -3.40 -2.90
CA ARG A 441 -25.04 -4.14 -2.15
C ARG A 441 -24.44 -5.24 -1.25
N SER A 442 -23.30 -5.79 -1.62
CA SER A 442 -22.61 -6.86 -0.87
C SER A 442 -21.93 -6.38 0.42
N VAL A 443 -21.75 -5.05 0.59
CA VAL A 443 -21.09 -4.45 1.74
C VAL A 443 -22.17 -3.81 2.64
N ARG A 444 -22.19 -4.17 3.91
CA ARG A 444 -23.05 -3.56 4.95
C ARG A 444 -22.33 -2.48 5.74
#